data_f406e25ac75232b7d906162c613853c4
#
_entry.id   f406e25ac75232b7d906162c613853c4
#
_cell.length_a   1.000
_cell.length_b   1.000
_cell.length_c   1.000
_cell.angle_alpha   90.00
_cell.angle_beta   90.00
_cell.angle_gamma   90.00
#
_symmetry.space_group_name_H-M   'P 1'
#
loop_
_entity.id
_entity.type
_entity.pdbx_description
1 polymer ?
#
loop_
_entity_poly.entity_id
_entity_poly.type
_entity_poly.pdbx_seq_one_letter_code
_entity_poly.pdbx_strand_id
1 'polypeptide(L)'
;MPIKASVVLIRWPVVIICSYLLLYPSSQILPSSVLHALVLVYIASNVALYFVGEDRFLSPSFYYPIVIADTVVLTLSLIINGNVEADFYLTYFLLIIICCIFEDPKILTAVSVVAPVLYMLLLFQSAGSIHPSVFLRLPFLFVVALFYGYFAQLIRVQKALKEEAEQKNQGKKEVLDVVAHELRTPLNLVSGYAQALKSKTLGEVTEEQEQALGKIIRQSDNLLQLVNSILDLTRIEAEDLSLQQEEILLPEYLQEMKLNYEVILDKPLALQWSFSPDLPTIVSDRAKLTIVLQNLINNAIKFTDQGSIQIFARWRADKKAVAIDIVDTGVGIPKEALSIIFDKFRQADSSSTRVHGGVGLGLHIVKVFTEILGGTIAVKSELHKGSTFTLTLPV
;
A
#
# COMPACT_ATOMS: atom_id res chain seq x y z
N MET A 1 -11.53 6.36 -10.83
CA MET A 1 -12.41 6.11 -11.98
C MET A 1 -11.54 6.18 -13.23
N PRO A 2 -11.64 5.31 -14.23
CA PRO A 2 -10.82 5.39 -15.43
C PRO A 2 -11.07 6.71 -16.18
N ILE A 3 -10.02 7.32 -16.74
CA ILE A 3 -10.07 8.64 -17.40
C ILE A 3 -11.16 8.68 -18.48
N LYS A 4 -11.25 7.64 -19.31
CA LYS A 4 -12.30 7.49 -20.33
C LYS A 4 -13.71 7.64 -19.75
N ALA A 5 -14.00 6.90 -18.68
CA ALA A 5 -15.33 6.92 -18.07
C ALA A 5 -15.69 8.31 -17.52
N SER A 6 -14.72 9.00 -16.91
CA SER A 6 -14.88 10.36 -16.39
C SER A 6 -15.14 11.37 -17.50
N VAL A 7 -14.36 11.34 -18.59
CA VAL A 7 -14.51 12.24 -19.74
C VAL A 7 -15.86 12.05 -20.41
N VAL A 8 -16.23 10.81 -20.72
CA VAL A 8 -17.50 10.53 -21.41
C VAL A 8 -18.71 10.90 -20.53
N LEU A 9 -18.62 10.66 -19.22
CA LEU A 9 -19.70 11.02 -18.29
C LEU A 9 -19.89 12.54 -18.20
N ILE A 10 -18.80 13.30 -17.99
CA ILE A 10 -18.88 14.76 -17.81
C ILE A 10 -19.18 15.47 -19.14
N ARG A 11 -18.87 14.87 -20.28
CA ARG A 11 -19.21 15.42 -21.59
C ARG A 11 -20.72 15.35 -21.89
N TRP A 12 -21.48 14.42 -21.30
CA TRP A 12 -22.93 14.34 -21.51
C TRP A 12 -23.69 15.64 -21.19
N PRO A 13 -23.49 16.32 -20.05
CA PRO A 13 -24.07 17.65 -19.81
C PRO A 13 -23.78 18.66 -20.91
N VAL A 14 -22.54 18.70 -21.44
CA VAL A 14 -22.18 19.62 -22.53
C VAL A 14 -22.97 19.27 -23.79
N VAL A 15 -23.03 17.99 -24.16
CA VAL A 15 -23.81 17.51 -25.32
C VAL A 15 -25.28 17.84 -25.18
N ILE A 16 -25.86 17.64 -23.99
CA ILE A 16 -27.30 17.92 -23.73
C ILE A 16 -27.58 19.41 -23.85
N ILE A 17 -26.76 20.27 -23.24
CA ILE A 17 -26.95 21.73 -23.29
C ILE A 17 -26.78 22.26 -24.72
N CYS A 18 -25.73 21.86 -25.45
CA CYS A 18 -25.53 22.26 -26.83
C CYS A 18 -26.68 21.75 -27.73
N SER A 19 -27.16 20.54 -27.52
CA SER A 19 -28.32 20.00 -28.25
C SER A 19 -29.58 20.81 -28.00
N TYR A 20 -29.84 21.17 -26.73
CA TYR A 20 -30.97 22.01 -26.37
C TYR A 20 -30.90 23.39 -27.05
N LEU A 21 -29.73 24.05 -27.01
CA LEU A 21 -29.53 25.35 -27.65
C LEU A 21 -29.73 25.31 -29.17
N LEU A 22 -29.32 24.23 -29.83
CA LEU A 22 -29.50 24.01 -31.25
C LEU A 22 -30.95 23.70 -31.66
N LEU A 23 -31.69 22.94 -30.81
CA LEU A 23 -33.07 22.56 -31.11
C LEU A 23 -34.09 23.67 -30.85
N TYR A 24 -33.79 24.59 -29.91
CA TYR A 24 -34.67 25.70 -29.56
C TYR A 24 -34.02 27.06 -29.75
N PRO A 25 -33.61 27.41 -31.01
CA PRO A 25 -32.98 28.67 -31.26
C PRO A 25 -33.98 29.82 -31.15
N SER A 26 -33.54 30.95 -30.60
CA SER A 26 -34.33 32.17 -30.55
C SER A 26 -34.44 32.87 -31.93
N SER A 27 -33.54 32.55 -32.88
CA SER A 27 -33.50 33.03 -34.24
C SER A 27 -33.34 31.91 -35.24
N GLN A 28 -34.10 31.90 -36.33
CA GLN A 28 -34.00 30.90 -37.40
C GLN A 28 -32.86 31.24 -38.40
N ILE A 29 -31.60 31.09 -37.95
CA ILE A 29 -30.43 31.33 -38.79
C ILE A 29 -30.20 30.15 -39.75
N LEU A 30 -30.52 28.92 -39.33
CA LEU A 30 -30.33 27.70 -40.12
C LEU A 30 -31.62 26.90 -40.25
N PRO A 31 -31.78 26.11 -41.32
CA PRO A 31 -32.92 25.21 -41.48
C PRO A 31 -32.96 24.17 -40.33
N SER A 32 -34.15 23.87 -39.87
CA SER A 32 -34.35 22.89 -38.76
C SER A 32 -33.76 21.51 -39.06
N SER A 33 -33.76 21.08 -40.30
CA SER A 33 -33.15 19.81 -40.72
C SER A 33 -31.62 19.79 -40.49
N VAL A 34 -30.96 20.90 -40.73
CA VAL A 34 -29.51 21.05 -40.51
C VAL A 34 -29.20 21.00 -39.00
N LEU A 35 -30.01 21.70 -38.18
CA LEU A 35 -29.86 21.72 -36.74
C LEU A 35 -30.06 20.31 -36.13
N HIS A 36 -31.07 19.58 -36.59
CA HIS A 36 -31.28 18.19 -36.16
C HIS A 36 -30.11 17.28 -36.55
N ALA A 37 -29.57 17.43 -37.75
CA ALA A 37 -28.41 16.66 -38.20
C ALA A 37 -27.17 16.95 -37.33
N LEU A 38 -26.90 18.23 -37.02
CA LEU A 38 -25.79 18.61 -36.12
C LEU A 38 -25.93 17.98 -34.71
N VAL A 39 -27.13 18.01 -34.14
CA VAL A 39 -27.41 17.39 -32.83
C VAL A 39 -27.16 15.90 -32.91
N LEU A 40 -27.64 15.20 -33.93
CA LEU A 40 -27.40 13.74 -34.06
C LEU A 40 -25.93 13.40 -34.19
N VAL A 41 -25.17 14.16 -34.99
CA VAL A 41 -23.72 13.98 -35.13
C VAL A 41 -23.01 14.20 -33.78
N TYR A 42 -23.42 15.23 -33.04
CA TYR A 42 -22.79 15.53 -31.75
C TYR A 42 -23.06 14.46 -30.71
N ILE A 43 -24.31 13.96 -30.60
CA ILE A 43 -24.67 12.82 -29.74
C ILE A 43 -23.88 11.57 -30.16
N ALA A 44 -23.86 11.27 -31.48
CA ALA A 44 -23.13 10.11 -32.00
C ALA A 44 -21.62 10.20 -31.69
N SER A 45 -21.04 11.41 -31.70
CA SER A 45 -19.63 11.60 -31.31
C SER A 45 -19.35 11.16 -29.88
N ASN A 46 -20.25 11.45 -28.94
CA ASN A 46 -20.08 11.03 -27.55
C ASN A 46 -20.28 9.51 -27.36
N VAL A 47 -21.22 8.93 -28.08
CA VAL A 47 -21.44 7.47 -28.11
C VAL A 47 -20.22 6.76 -28.72
N ALA A 48 -19.63 7.30 -29.79
CA ALA A 48 -18.43 6.73 -30.42
C ALA A 48 -17.24 6.62 -29.45
N LEU A 49 -17.11 7.55 -28.48
CA LEU A 49 -16.04 7.51 -27.47
C LEU A 49 -16.12 6.27 -26.55
N TYR A 50 -17.30 5.65 -26.39
CA TYR A 50 -17.42 4.39 -25.64
C TYR A 50 -16.66 3.22 -26.29
N PHE A 51 -16.50 3.25 -27.61
CA PHE A 51 -15.81 2.20 -28.37
C PHE A 51 -14.30 2.44 -28.51
N VAL A 52 -13.80 3.59 -28.07
CA VAL A 52 -12.36 3.93 -28.11
C VAL A 52 -11.64 3.29 -26.92
N GLY A 53 -10.45 2.73 -27.17
CA GLY A 53 -9.58 2.17 -26.11
C GLY A 53 -9.11 3.24 -25.11
N GLU A 54 -8.95 2.87 -23.86
CA GLU A 54 -8.58 3.80 -22.77
C GLU A 54 -7.23 4.48 -23.01
N ASP A 55 -6.26 3.74 -23.57
CA ASP A 55 -4.91 4.24 -23.84
C ASP A 55 -4.89 5.48 -24.75
N ARG A 56 -5.88 5.61 -25.66
CA ARG A 56 -5.98 6.77 -26.55
C ARG A 56 -6.32 8.05 -25.79
N PHE A 57 -7.07 7.96 -24.69
CA PHE A 57 -7.41 9.13 -23.88
C PHE A 57 -6.22 9.73 -23.14
N LEU A 58 -5.10 9.03 -23.05
CA LEU A 58 -3.85 9.52 -22.49
C LEU A 58 -3.01 10.31 -23.52
N SER A 59 -3.35 10.21 -24.81
CA SER A 59 -2.59 10.85 -25.88
C SER A 59 -3.10 12.27 -26.19
N PRO A 60 -2.24 13.31 -26.14
CA PRO A 60 -2.60 14.68 -26.49
C PRO A 60 -3.19 14.80 -27.91
N SER A 61 -2.68 14.03 -28.87
CA SER A 61 -3.18 14.01 -30.25
C SER A 61 -4.64 13.55 -30.37
N PHE A 62 -5.17 12.86 -29.36
CA PHE A 62 -6.54 12.39 -29.32
C PHE A 62 -7.49 13.34 -28.56
N TYR A 63 -7.12 13.79 -27.36
CA TYR A 63 -8.04 14.60 -26.55
C TYR A 63 -8.04 16.09 -26.92
N TYR A 64 -6.97 16.66 -27.49
CA TYR A 64 -7.00 18.06 -27.97
C TYR A 64 -8.09 18.33 -29.00
N PRO A 65 -8.23 17.53 -30.09
CA PRO A 65 -9.32 17.67 -31.01
C PRO A 65 -10.71 17.61 -30.39
N ILE A 66 -10.92 16.77 -29.38
CA ILE A 66 -12.22 16.63 -28.69
C ILE A 66 -12.56 17.93 -27.96
N VAL A 67 -11.63 18.47 -27.17
CA VAL A 67 -11.86 19.70 -26.39
C VAL A 67 -12.05 20.90 -27.32
N ILE A 68 -11.27 21.00 -28.41
CA ILE A 68 -11.42 22.05 -29.40
C ILE A 68 -12.80 21.95 -30.08
N ALA A 69 -13.21 20.74 -30.50
CA ALA A 69 -14.51 20.51 -31.12
C ALA A 69 -15.67 20.88 -30.17
N ASP A 70 -15.60 20.47 -28.91
CA ASP A 70 -16.61 20.81 -27.91
C ASP A 70 -16.68 22.33 -27.67
N THR A 71 -15.54 23.01 -27.62
CA THR A 71 -15.49 24.49 -27.51
C THR A 71 -16.13 25.16 -28.69
N VAL A 72 -15.83 24.71 -29.91
CA VAL A 72 -16.40 25.25 -31.17
C VAL A 72 -17.91 25.01 -31.23
N VAL A 73 -18.36 23.78 -30.96
CA VAL A 73 -19.79 23.42 -30.97
C VAL A 73 -20.58 24.25 -29.96
N LEU A 74 -20.03 24.40 -28.74
CA LEU A 74 -20.68 25.23 -27.71
C LEU A 74 -20.79 26.69 -28.18
N THR A 75 -19.68 27.26 -28.69
CA THR A 75 -19.66 28.65 -29.17
C THR A 75 -20.66 28.87 -30.30
N LEU A 76 -20.68 27.95 -31.27
CA LEU A 76 -21.64 27.99 -32.38
C LEU A 76 -23.10 27.85 -31.89
N SER A 77 -23.36 26.97 -30.94
CA SER A 77 -24.69 26.79 -30.35
C SER A 77 -25.20 28.08 -29.71
N LEU A 78 -24.32 28.80 -29.00
CA LEU A 78 -24.65 30.11 -28.41
C LEU A 78 -24.92 31.19 -29.46
N ILE A 79 -24.14 31.23 -30.55
CA ILE A 79 -24.36 32.16 -31.65
C ILE A 79 -25.71 31.91 -32.32
N ILE A 80 -26.03 30.64 -32.62
CA ILE A 80 -27.28 30.25 -33.31
C ILE A 80 -28.47 30.50 -32.41
N ASN A 81 -28.35 30.26 -31.11
CA ASN A 81 -29.42 30.51 -30.18
C ASN A 81 -29.76 32.01 -30.06
N GLY A 82 -28.78 32.91 -30.17
CA GLY A 82 -28.97 34.36 -30.08
C GLY A 82 -29.25 34.88 -28.66
N ASN A 83 -29.43 34.03 -27.69
CA ASN A 83 -29.68 34.40 -26.29
C ASN A 83 -28.42 34.24 -25.41
N VAL A 84 -27.45 35.12 -25.65
CA VAL A 84 -26.15 35.08 -24.98
C VAL A 84 -26.22 35.64 -23.54
N GLU A 85 -27.31 36.31 -23.19
CA GLU A 85 -27.50 36.89 -21.84
C GLU A 85 -27.90 35.84 -20.78
N ALA A 86 -28.38 34.68 -21.20
CA ALA A 86 -28.72 33.57 -20.28
C ALA A 86 -27.46 32.99 -19.61
N ASP A 87 -27.65 32.24 -18.54
CA ASP A 87 -26.54 31.67 -17.72
C ASP A 87 -25.78 30.51 -18.40
N PHE A 88 -25.85 30.41 -19.75
CA PHE A 88 -25.16 29.38 -20.53
C PHE A 88 -23.63 29.49 -20.51
N TYR A 89 -23.07 30.63 -20.03
CA TYR A 89 -21.63 30.76 -19.78
C TYR A 89 -21.11 29.67 -18.84
N LEU A 90 -21.98 29.13 -17.97
CA LEU A 90 -21.66 28.02 -17.09
C LEU A 90 -21.26 26.75 -17.86
N THR A 91 -21.66 26.61 -19.12
CA THR A 91 -21.27 25.48 -19.96
C THR A 91 -19.77 25.49 -20.27
N TYR A 92 -19.14 26.67 -20.37
CA TYR A 92 -17.69 26.78 -20.46
C TYR A 92 -16.98 26.27 -19.19
N PHE A 93 -17.64 26.35 -18.05
CA PHE A 93 -17.15 25.75 -16.81
C PHE A 93 -17.05 24.22 -16.89
N LEU A 94 -18.00 23.57 -17.54
CA LEU A 94 -17.95 22.11 -17.78
C LEU A 94 -16.77 21.73 -18.68
N LEU A 95 -16.47 22.55 -19.69
CA LEU A 95 -15.29 22.35 -20.54
C LEU A 95 -13.98 22.47 -19.75
N ILE A 96 -13.89 23.42 -18.82
CA ILE A 96 -12.73 23.57 -17.93
C ILE A 96 -12.58 22.31 -17.06
N ILE A 97 -13.68 21.75 -16.53
CA ILE A 97 -13.65 20.50 -15.76
C ILE A 97 -13.15 19.34 -16.62
N ILE A 98 -13.60 19.22 -17.87
CA ILE A 98 -13.12 18.17 -18.80
C ILE A 98 -11.61 18.32 -19.02
N CYS A 99 -11.10 19.55 -19.20
CA CYS A 99 -9.68 19.79 -19.34
C CYS A 99 -8.86 19.39 -18.10
N CYS A 100 -9.44 19.55 -16.90
CA CYS A 100 -8.78 19.13 -15.66
C CYS A 100 -8.60 17.61 -15.55
N ILE A 101 -9.52 16.81 -16.14
CA ILE A 101 -9.43 15.35 -16.14
C ILE A 101 -8.21 14.86 -16.91
N PHE A 102 -7.84 15.55 -17.98
CA PHE A 102 -6.66 15.22 -18.79
C PHE A 102 -5.33 15.59 -18.11
N GLU A 103 -5.39 16.32 -16.99
CA GLU A 103 -4.21 16.73 -16.23
C GLU A 103 -3.14 17.48 -17.07
N ASP A 104 -3.50 18.03 -18.23
CA ASP A 104 -2.59 18.76 -19.11
C ASP A 104 -2.68 20.28 -18.88
N PRO A 105 -1.62 20.93 -18.34
CA PRO A 105 -1.64 22.35 -18.04
C PRO A 105 -1.76 23.22 -19.30
N LYS A 106 -1.30 22.73 -20.45
CA LYS A 106 -1.32 23.52 -21.70
C LYS A 106 -2.75 23.70 -22.21
N ILE A 107 -3.54 22.59 -22.25
CA ILE A 107 -4.93 22.66 -22.69
C ILE A 107 -5.79 23.41 -21.66
N LEU A 108 -5.55 23.18 -20.37
CA LEU A 108 -6.26 23.89 -19.32
C LEU A 108 -6.04 25.41 -19.42
N THR A 109 -4.78 25.85 -19.59
CA THR A 109 -4.45 27.27 -19.76
C THR A 109 -5.05 27.83 -21.04
N ALA A 110 -4.94 27.10 -22.15
CA ALA A 110 -5.51 27.54 -23.44
C ALA A 110 -7.04 27.74 -23.33
N VAL A 111 -7.77 26.76 -22.82
CA VAL A 111 -9.24 26.83 -22.67
C VAL A 111 -9.65 27.91 -21.67
N SER A 112 -8.89 28.07 -20.56
CA SER A 112 -9.16 29.10 -19.55
C SER A 112 -9.02 30.53 -20.07
N VAL A 113 -8.22 30.75 -21.11
CA VAL A 113 -8.08 32.07 -21.78
C VAL A 113 -9.06 32.19 -22.94
N VAL A 114 -9.16 31.16 -23.79
CA VAL A 114 -9.98 31.20 -25.02
C VAL A 114 -11.47 31.24 -24.70
N ALA A 115 -11.96 30.47 -23.72
CA ALA A 115 -13.38 30.41 -23.39
C ALA A 115 -13.95 31.79 -22.92
N PRO A 116 -13.33 32.50 -21.95
CA PRO A 116 -13.77 33.85 -21.57
C PRO A 116 -13.69 34.87 -22.72
N VAL A 117 -12.66 34.80 -23.58
CA VAL A 117 -12.50 35.70 -24.71
C VAL A 117 -13.61 35.45 -25.74
N LEU A 118 -13.87 34.20 -26.08
CA LEU A 118 -14.98 33.85 -26.99
C LEU A 118 -16.34 34.32 -26.43
N TYR A 119 -16.57 34.06 -25.15
CA TYR A 119 -17.80 34.51 -24.49
C TYR A 119 -17.93 36.05 -24.50
N MET A 120 -16.86 36.79 -24.26
CA MET A 120 -16.82 38.24 -24.33
C MET A 120 -17.15 38.76 -25.74
N LEU A 121 -16.57 38.16 -26.77
CA LEU A 121 -16.84 38.51 -28.18
C LEU A 121 -18.32 38.31 -28.55
N LEU A 122 -18.92 37.20 -28.09
CA LEU A 122 -20.35 36.92 -28.29
C LEU A 122 -21.24 37.95 -27.62
N LEU A 123 -20.95 38.33 -26.39
CA LEU A 123 -21.70 39.37 -25.68
C LEU A 123 -21.62 40.73 -26.37
N PHE A 124 -20.44 41.08 -26.87
CA PHE A 124 -20.24 42.36 -27.59
C PHE A 124 -21.02 42.39 -28.90
N GLN A 125 -21.08 41.28 -29.63
CA GLN A 125 -21.82 41.16 -30.87
C GLN A 125 -23.35 41.20 -30.67
N SER A 126 -23.88 40.64 -29.58
CA SER A 126 -25.33 40.53 -29.37
C SER A 126 -25.97 41.83 -28.83
N ALA A 127 -25.29 42.57 -27.96
CA ALA A 127 -25.90 43.64 -27.20
C ALA A 127 -25.53 45.06 -27.64
N GLY A 128 -24.52 45.23 -28.49
CA GLY A 128 -24.01 46.55 -28.90
C GLY A 128 -23.45 47.41 -27.73
N SER A 129 -23.64 46.95 -26.50
CA SER A 129 -23.12 47.54 -25.25
C SER A 129 -22.74 46.45 -24.28
N ILE A 130 -21.75 46.70 -23.43
CA ILE A 130 -21.31 45.76 -22.40
C ILE A 130 -22.35 45.71 -21.29
N HIS A 131 -23.07 44.55 -21.15
CA HIS A 131 -24.01 44.35 -20.06
C HIS A 131 -23.29 44.29 -18.72
N PRO A 132 -23.79 44.88 -17.62
CA PRO A 132 -23.12 44.89 -16.31
C PRO A 132 -22.77 43.51 -15.75
N SER A 133 -23.51 42.47 -16.13
CA SER A 133 -23.24 41.08 -15.70
C SER A 133 -21.91 40.54 -16.19
N VAL A 134 -21.32 41.11 -17.27
CA VAL A 134 -20.00 40.71 -17.81
C VAL A 134 -18.90 40.92 -16.77
N PHE A 135 -18.99 42.00 -15.99
CA PHE A 135 -18.01 42.32 -14.95
C PHE A 135 -17.98 41.27 -13.84
N LEU A 136 -19.03 40.46 -13.68
CA LEU A 136 -19.08 39.37 -12.71
C LEU A 136 -18.75 38.00 -13.36
N ARG A 137 -19.27 37.73 -14.55
CA ARG A 137 -19.17 36.44 -15.24
C ARG A 137 -17.77 36.11 -15.72
N LEU A 138 -17.06 37.07 -16.31
CA LEU A 138 -15.69 36.89 -16.84
C LEU A 138 -14.68 36.63 -15.69
N PRO A 139 -14.61 37.45 -14.61
CA PRO A 139 -13.75 37.14 -13.48
C PRO A 139 -14.07 35.79 -12.84
N PHE A 140 -15.35 35.42 -12.76
CA PHE A 140 -15.76 34.11 -12.23
C PHE A 140 -15.16 32.94 -13.02
N LEU A 141 -15.29 32.94 -14.35
CA LEU A 141 -14.69 31.90 -15.22
C LEU A 141 -13.17 31.81 -15.03
N PHE A 142 -12.52 32.98 -14.95
CA PHE A 142 -11.07 33.05 -14.77
C PHE A 142 -10.62 32.54 -13.40
N VAL A 143 -11.30 32.93 -12.33
CA VAL A 143 -11.01 32.48 -10.96
C VAL A 143 -11.20 30.97 -10.84
N VAL A 144 -12.27 30.44 -11.42
CA VAL A 144 -12.53 29.00 -11.45
C VAL A 144 -11.43 28.26 -12.18
N ALA A 145 -11.01 28.74 -13.34
CA ALA A 145 -9.94 28.13 -14.12
C ALA A 145 -8.61 28.11 -13.35
N LEU A 146 -8.25 29.22 -12.70
CA LEU A 146 -7.06 29.29 -11.85
C LEU A 146 -7.13 28.33 -10.67
N PHE A 147 -8.27 28.26 -10.00
CA PHE A 147 -8.46 27.38 -8.86
C PHE A 147 -8.30 25.90 -9.25
N TYR A 148 -8.96 25.46 -10.32
CA TYR A 148 -8.84 24.09 -10.81
C TYR A 148 -7.44 23.78 -11.33
N GLY A 149 -6.80 24.73 -12.03
CA GLY A 149 -5.41 24.59 -12.48
C GLY A 149 -4.44 24.38 -11.33
N TYR A 150 -4.58 25.19 -10.28
CA TYR A 150 -3.79 25.05 -9.05
C TYR A 150 -4.03 23.70 -8.36
N PHE A 151 -5.29 23.28 -8.25
CA PHE A 151 -5.65 22.01 -7.60
C PHE A 151 -5.14 20.80 -8.39
N ALA A 152 -5.26 20.82 -9.72
CA ALA A 152 -4.70 19.79 -10.59
C ALA A 152 -3.16 19.71 -10.49
N GLN A 153 -2.48 20.85 -10.34
CA GLN A 153 -1.04 20.88 -10.12
C GLN A 153 -0.66 20.31 -8.76
N LEU A 154 -1.42 20.61 -7.71
CA LEU A 154 -1.18 20.09 -6.36
C LEU A 154 -1.29 18.54 -6.33
N ILE A 155 -2.33 18.00 -6.96
CA ILE A 155 -2.52 16.54 -7.08
C ILE A 155 -1.36 15.88 -7.81
N ARG A 156 -0.88 16.48 -8.92
CA ARG A 156 0.28 15.96 -9.67
C ARG A 156 1.55 15.94 -8.86
N VAL A 157 1.83 17.02 -8.13
CA VAL A 157 3.01 17.07 -7.25
C VAL A 157 2.94 15.99 -6.18
N GLN A 158 1.78 15.80 -5.55
CA GLN A 158 1.59 14.73 -4.56
C GLN A 158 1.79 13.34 -5.18
N LYS A 159 1.24 13.11 -6.38
CA LYS A 159 1.39 11.82 -7.08
C LYS A 159 2.84 11.54 -7.45
N ALA A 160 3.54 12.53 -8.01
CA ALA A 160 4.95 12.41 -8.35
C ALA A 160 5.84 12.13 -7.12
N LEU A 161 5.59 12.82 -5.99
CA LEU A 161 6.31 12.57 -4.74
C LEU A 161 6.03 11.16 -4.21
N LYS A 162 4.80 10.66 -4.34
CA LYS A 162 4.44 9.31 -3.95
C LYS A 162 5.15 8.27 -4.83
N GLU A 163 5.12 8.44 -6.15
CA GLU A 163 5.80 7.55 -7.11
C GLU A 163 7.33 7.54 -6.88
N GLU A 164 7.94 8.69 -6.63
CA GLU A 164 9.37 8.79 -6.30
C GLU A 164 9.70 8.06 -4.99
N ALA A 165 8.86 8.21 -3.96
CA ALA A 165 9.03 7.51 -2.69
C ALA A 165 8.88 5.99 -2.86
N GLU A 166 7.89 5.53 -3.65
CA GLU A 166 7.67 4.12 -3.97
C GLU A 166 8.85 3.52 -4.75
N GLN A 167 9.36 4.22 -5.78
CA GLN A 167 10.53 3.79 -6.54
C GLN A 167 11.79 3.69 -5.67
N LYS A 168 12.00 4.67 -4.78
CA LYS A 168 13.14 4.67 -3.85
C LYS A 168 13.06 3.51 -2.85
N ASN A 169 11.86 3.21 -2.36
CA ASN A 169 11.64 2.06 -1.47
C ASN A 169 11.83 0.73 -2.22
N GLN A 170 11.34 0.62 -3.45
CA GLN A 170 11.52 -0.57 -4.28
C GLN A 170 12.99 -0.83 -4.58
N GLY A 171 13.76 0.17 -4.99
CA GLY A 171 15.20 0.03 -5.23
C GLY A 171 15.96 -0.39 -3.98
N LYS A 172 15.59 0.14 -2.80
CA LYS A 172 16.19 -0.24 -1.51
C LYS A 172 15.93 -1.72 -1.17
N LYS A 173 14.70 -2.22 -1.48
CA LYS A 173 14.32 -3.61 -1.28
C LYS A 173 15.13 -4.54 -2.17
N GLU A 174 15.23 -4.27 -3.47
CA GLU A 174 15.99 -5.11 -4.42
C GLU A 174 17.47 -5.24 -4.01
N VAL A 175 18.09 -4.13 -3.63
CA VAL A 175 19.50 -4.16 -3.17
C VAL A 175 19.65 -5.02 -1.91
N LEU A 176 18.73 -4.92 -0.94
CA LEU A 176 18.80 -5.70 0.29
C LEU A 176 18.51 -7.18 0.07
N ASP A 177 17.57 -7.54 -0.81
CA ASP A 177 17.31 -8.94 -1.18
C ASP A 177 18.54 -9.59 -1.84
N VAL A 178 19.24 -8.87 -2.74
CA VAL A 178 20.50 -9.32 -3.35
C VAL A 178 21.59 -9.49 -2.30
N VAL A 179 21.82 -8.46 -1.45
CA VAL A 179 22.85 -8.52 -0.41
C VAL A 179 22.61 -9.68 0.57
N ALA A 180 21.36 -9.91 0.94
CA ALA A 180 21.01 -11.02 1.84
C ALA A 180 21.27 -12.38 1.19
N HIS A 181 20.95 -12.55 -0.09
CA HIS A 181 21.25 -13.78 -0.82
C HIS A 181 22.76 -14.02 -0.89
N GLU A 182 23.52 -12.98 -1.24
CA GLU A 182 24.98 -13.03 -1.35
C GLU A 182 25.68 -13.26 0.01
N LEU A 183 25.08 -12.86 1.11
CA LEU A 183 25.57 -13.14 2.47
C LEU A 183 25.17 -14.54 2.95
N ARG A 184 23.98 -15.03 2.60
CA ARG A 184 23.50 -16.35 3.03
C ARG A 184 24.36 -17.48 2.49
N THR A 185 24.77 -17.40 1.24
CA THR A 185 25.54 -18.44 0.57
C THR A 185 26.89 -18.71 1.27
N PRO A 186 27.80 -17.73 1.49
CA PRO A 186 29.06 -17.97 2.19
C PRO A 186 28.88 -18.37 3.65
N LEU A 187 27.86 -17.83 4.35
CA LEU A 187 27.59 -18.19 5.75
C LEU A 187 27.15 -19.64 5.89
N ASN A 188 26.29 -20.13 4.98
CA ASN A 188 25.89 -21.54 4.95
C ASN A 188 27.07 -22.46 4.68
N LEU A 189 28.02 -22.06 3.81
CA LEU A 189 29.24 -22.79 3.57
C LEU A 189 30.12 -22.83 4.83
N VAL A 190 30.34 -21.71 5.51
CA VAL A 190 31.12 -21.62 6.74
C VAL A 190 30.49 -22.52 7.84
N SER A 191 29.17 -22.42 8.04
CA SER A 191 28.44 -23.24 9.01
C SER A 191 28.52 -24.71 8.64
N GLY A 192 28.32 -25.07 7.37
CA GLY A 192 28.40 -26.44 6.87
C GLY A 192 29.77 -27.10 7.08
N TYR A 193 30.85 -26.41 6.73
CA TYR A 193 32.21 -26.92 6.97
C TYR A 193 32.52 -27.04 8.47
N ALA A 194 32.11 -26.06 9.27
CA ALA A 194 32.29 -26.10 10.72
C ALA A 194 31.51 -27.29 11.36
N GLN A 195 30.30 -27.58 10.87
CA GLN A 195 29.52 -28.75 11.28
C GLN A 195 30.17 -30.07 10.85
N ALA A 196 30.67 -30.19 9.60
CA ALA A 196 31.34 -31.36 9.12
C ALA A 196 32.63 -31.69 9.89
N LEU A 197 33.39 -30.69 10.28
CA LEU A 197 34.55 -30.81 11.15
C LEU A 197 34.13 -31.21 12.57
N LYS A 198 33.12 -30.56 13.15
CA LYS A 198 32.62 -30.85 14.51
C LYS A 198 32.06 -32.27 14.62
N SER A 199 31.38 -32.76 13.56
CA SER A 199 30.86 -34.14 13.49
C SER A 199 31.91 -35.18 13.18
N LYS A 200 33.20 -34.78 13.08
CA LYS A 200 34.34 -35.61 12.78
C LYS A 200 34.29 -36.30 11.40
N THR A 201 33.41 -35.83 10.50
CA THR A 201 33.26 -36.37 9.13
C THR A 201 34.50 -36.08 8.27
N LEU A 202 35.23 -34.99 8.56
CA LEU A 202 36.43 -34.55 7.85
C LEU A 202 37.73 -34.81 8.60
N GLY A 203 37.68 -35.61 9.67
CA GLY A 203 38.83 -35.95 10.51
C GLY A 203 38.58 -35.69 12.01
N GLU A 204 39.50 -36.21 12.84
CA GLU A 204 39.43 -36.00 14.29
C GLU A 204 39.77 -34.56 14.65
N VAL A 205 39.06 -34.00 15.62
CA VAL A 205 39.28 -32.68 16.20
C VAL A 205 39.54 -32.79 17.70
N THR A 206 40.35 -31.88 18.22
CA THR A 206 40.57 -31.74 19.66
C THR A 206 39.36 -31.11 20.33
N GLU A 207 39.24 -31.28 21.67
CA GLU A 207 38.13 -30.67 22.43
C GLU A 207 38.12 -29.13 22.31
N GLU A 208 39.27 -28.50 22.29
CA GLU A 208 39.40 -27.04 22.09
C GLU A 208 38.94 -26.62 20.67
N GLN A 209 39.26 -27.43 19.65
CA GLN A 209 38.79 -27.20 18.27
C GLN A 209 37.28 -27.40 18.18
N GLU A 210 36.71 -28.40 18.84
CA GLU A 210 35.28 -28.63 18.85
C GLU A 210 34.50 -27.46 19.48
N GLN A 211 35.04 -26.92 20.59
CA GLN A 211 34.48 -25.71 21.22
C GLN A 211 34.57 -24.49 20.29
N ALA A 212 35.69 -24.31 19.59
CA ALA A 212 35.86 -23.22 18.63
C ALA A 212 34.89 -23.34 17.44
N LEU A 213 34.74 -24.54 16.87
CA LEU A 213 33.78 -24.84 15.81
C LEU A 213 32.35 -24.57 16.26
N GLY A 214 31.99 -24.96 17.47
CA GLY A 214 30.68 -24.63 18.07
C GLY A 214 30.44 -23.13 18.18
N LYS A 215 31.48 -22.32 18.45
CA LYS A 215 31.36 -20.84 18.43
C LYS A 215 31.15 -20.32 17.01
N ILE A 216 31.87 -20.84 16.02
CA ILE A 216 31.75 -20.44 14.61
C ILE A 216 30.34 -20.70 14.10
N ILE A 217 29.80 -21.92 14.33
CA ILE A 217 28.43 -22.28 13.93
C ILE A 217 27.43 -21.30 14.52
N ARG A 218 27.47 -21.09 15.85
CA ARG A 218 26.55 -20.17 16.52
C ARG A 218 26.63 -18.72 15.99
N GLN A 219 27.84 -18.23 15.65
CA GLN A 219 27.98 -16.88 15.12
C GLN A 219 27.47 -16.79 13.67
N SER A 220 27.67 -17.82 12.86
CA SER A 220 27.13 -17.87 11.49
C SER A 220 25.60 -17.89 11.50
N ASP A 221 24.98 -18.68 12.38
CA ASP A 221 23.51 -18.75 12.55
C ASP A 221 22.95 -17.42 13.05
N ASN A 222 23.61 -16.77 14.02
CA ASN A 222 23.22 -15.45 14.51
C ASN A 222 23.27 -14.39 13.40
N LEU A 223 24.29 -14.44 12.53
CA LEU A 223 24.43 -13.49 11.42
C LEU A 223 23.35 -13.75 10.34
N LEU A 224 23.04 -15.00 10.02
CA LEU A 224 21.93 -15.36 9.12
C LEU A 224 20.59 -14.86 9.66
N GLN A 225 20.34 -15.02 10.97
CA GLN A 225 19.13 -14.53 11.61
C GLN A 225 19.06 -13.00 11.55
N LEU A 226 20.19 -12.30 11.73
CA LEU A 226 20.27 -10.84 11.58
C LEU A 226 19.90 -10.40 10.16
N VAL A 227 20.51 -11.02 9.13
CA VAL A 227 20.25 -10.71 7.72
C VAL A 227 18.77 -10.90 7.40
N ASN A 228 18.16 -12.02 7.81
CA ASN A 228 16.73 -12.27 7.60
C ASN A 228 15.86 -11.23 8.33
N SER A 229 16.20 -10.86 9.57
CA SER A 229 15.46 -9.83 10.32
C SER A 229 15.52 -8.46 9.67
N ILE A 230 16.65 -8.09 9.04
CA ILE A 230 16.77 -6.82 8.29
C ILE A 230 15.91 -6.86 7.03
N LEU A 231 15.86 -8.00 6.32
CA LEU A 231 14.98 -8.18 5.17
C LEU A 231 13.50 -8.05 5.55
N ASP A 232 13.08 -8.71 6.62
CA ASP A 232 11.70 -8.64 7.10
C ASP A 232 11.34 -7.20 7.48
N LEU A 233 12.25 -6.48 8.16
CA LEU A 233 12.07 -5.07 8.49
C LEU A 233 11.92 -4.20 7.24
N THR A 234 12.71 -4.44 6.19
CA THR A 234 12.64 -3.66 4.95
C THR A 234 11.33 -3.89 4.20
N ARG A 235 10.85 -5.15 4.19
CA ARG A 235 9.55 -5.49 3.61
C ARG A 235 8.40 -4.81 4.36
N ILE A 236 8.51 -4.73 5.69
CA ILE A 236 7.58 -3.99 6.54
C ILE A 236 7.58 -2.49 6.19
N GLU A 237 8.76 -1.87 6.09
CA GLU A 237 8.90 -0.44 5.79
C GLU A 237 8.46 -0.05 4.38
N ALA A 238 8.54 -0.98 3.43
CA ALA A 238 8.10 -0.76 2.05
C ALA A 238 6.58 -0.84 1.85
N GLU A 239 5.79 -1.09 2.91
CA GLU A 239 4.34 -1.34 2.86
C GLU A 239 3.92 -2.45 1.87
N ASP A 240 4.88 -3.25 1.40
CA ASP A 240 4.66 -4.36 0.46
C ASP A 240 4.22 -5.63 1.23
N LEU A 241 3.20 -5.42 2.07
CA LEU A 241 2.68 -6.44 2.97
C LEU A 241 1.39 -7.04 2.41
N SER A 242 1.40 -7.41 1.12
CA SER A 242 0.30 -8.21 0.58
C SER A 242 0.14 -9.47 1.44
N LEU A 243 -1.04 -9.62 2.06
CA LEU A 243 -1.41 -10.81 2.81
C LEU A 243 -1.73 -11.92 1.81
N GLN A 244 -0.99 -13.02 1.89
CA GLN A 244 -1.36 -14.27 1.24
C GLN A 244 -2.25 -15.06 2.19
N GLN A 245 -3.54 -14.71 2.19
CA GLN A 245 -4.51 -15.36 3.06
C GLN A 245 -4.82 -16.77 2.56
N GLU A 246 -4.68 -17.75 3.44
CA GLU A 246 -5.05 -19.14 3.22
C GLU A 246 -5.77 -19.70 4.45
N GLU A 247 -6.53 -20.76 4.25
CA GLU A 247 -7.14 -21.50 5.36
C GLU A 247 -6.07 -22.33 6.06
N ILE A 248 -5.86 -22.09 7.36
CA ILE A 248 -4.89 -22.77 8.19
C ILE A 248 -5.62 -23.65 9.22
N LEU A 249 -5.49 -24.97 9.09
CA LEU A 249 -5.91 -25.93 10.09
C LEU A 249 -4.93 -25.87 11.29
N LEU A 250 -5.29 -25.12 12.31
CA LEU A 250 -4.39 -24.84 13.44
C LEU A 250 -3.82 -26.08 14.13
N PRO A 251 -4.59 -27.17 14.38
CA PRO A 251 -4.01 -28.37 15.00
C PRO A 251 -2.89 -28.99 14.16
N GLU A 252 -3.08 -29.09 12.83
CA GLU A 252 -2.09 -29.64 11.91
C GLU A 252 -0.84 -28.75 11.83
N TYR A 253 -1.06 -27.44 11.71
CA TYR A 253 0.00 -26.45 11.67
C TYR A 253 0.87 -26.46 12.93
N LEU A 254 0.24 -26.46 14.12
CA LEU A 254 0.96 -26.55 15.39
C LEU A 254 1.68 -27.89 15.58
N GLN A 255 1.11 -28.98 15.07
CA GLN A 255 1.75 -30.29 15.09
C GLN A 255 3.01 -30.32 14.20
N GLU A 256 2.95 -29.71 13.04
CA GLU A 256 4.13 -29.54 12.14
C GLU A 256 5.22 -28.73 12.82
N MET A 257 4.86 -27.59 13.43
CA MET A 257 5.82 -26.81 14.20
C MET A 257 6.44 -27.60 15.35
N LYS A 258 5.65 -28.35 16.09
CA LYS A 258 6.13 -29.21 17.19
C LYS A 258 7.21 -30.18 16.70
N LEU A 259 6.96 -30.90 15.58
CA LEU A 259 7.90 -31.85 15.01
C LEU A 259 9.23 -31.18 14.61
N ASN A 260 9.17 -29.98 14.04
CA ASN A 260 10.36 -29.23 13.64
C ASN A 260 11.24 -28.86 14.87
N TYR A 261 10.64 -28.54 16.01
CA TYR A 261 11.39 -28.17 17.20
C TYR A 261 11.87 -29.37 18.03
N GLU A 262 11.20 -30.53 18.00
CA GLU A 262 11.64 -31.76 18.66
C GLU A 262 12.99 -32.28 18.14
N VAL A 263 13.31 -32.01 16.86
CA VAL A 263 14.58 -32.43 16.20
C VAL A 263 15.75 -31.50 16.52
N ILE A 264 15.48 -30.22 16.92
CA ILE A 264 16.50 -29.17 16.98
C ILE A 264 17.03 -28.92 18.39
N LEU A 265 16.35 -29.42 19.44
CA LEU A 265 16.68 -29.09 20.86
C LEU A 265 17.97 -29.81 21.33
N ASP A 266 19.06 -29.04 21.40
CA ASP A 266 20.37 -29.43 21.90
C ASP A 266 20.59 -29.03 23.40
N LYS A 267 19.55 -28.51 24.06
CA LYS A 267 19.57 -28.05 25.45
C LYS A 267 18.73 -28.98 26.33
N PRO A 268 19.06 -29.12 27.66
CA PRO A 268 18.27 -29.88 28.61
C PRO A 268 17.00 -29.10 29.03
N LEU A 269 16.18 -28.73 28.03
CA LEU A 269 14.92 -28.00 28.20
C LEU A 269 13.74 -28.92 27.92
N ALA A 270 12.71 -28.87 28.76
CA ALA A 270 11.44 -29.53 28.51
C ALA A 270 10.57 -28.63 27.63
N LEU A 271 10.40 -28.96 26.32
CA LEU A 271 9.48 -28.30 25.45
C LEU A 271 8.14 -29.03 25.40
N GLN A 272 7.09 -28.42 25.91
CA GLN A 272 5.76 -29.01 26.04
C GLN A 272 4.76 -28.27 25.16
N TRP A 273 3.96 -29.03 24.39
CA TRP A 273 2.91 -28.50 23.53
C TRP A 273 1.56 -28.99 24.02
N SER A 274 0.61 -28.08 24.20
CA SER A 274 -0.74 -28.39 24.66
C SER A 274 -1.76 -27.61 23.84
N PHE A 275 -2.46 -28.28 22.95
CA PHE A 275 -3.54 -27.70 22.12
C PHE A 275 -4.61 -28.75 21.84
N SER A 276 -5.87 -28.27 21.73
CA SER A 276 -6.99 -29.14 21.37
C SER A 276 -6.99 -29.48 19.87
N PRO A 277 -7.35 -30.73 19.51
CA PRO A 277 -7.61 -31.05 18.10
C PRO A 277 -8.82 -30.31 17.53
N ASP A 278 -9.69 -29.74 18.37
CA ASP A 278 -10.90 -29.00 17.99
C ASP A 278 -10.65 -27.49 17.85
N LEU A 279 -9.39 -27.04 17.70
CA LEU A 279 -9.11 -25.64 17.38
C LEU A 279 -9.71 -25.28 16.01
N PRO A 280 -10.30 -24.07 15.87
CA PRO A 280 -10.88 -23.65 14.62
C PRO A 280 -9.83 -23.45 13.53
N THR A 281 -10.25 -23.57 12.28
CA THR A 281 -9.50 -23.07 11.13
C THR A 281 -9.49 -21.55 11.15
N ILE A 282 -8.34 -20.95 10.85
CA ILE A 282 -8.21 -19.49 10.69
C ILE A 282 -7.87 -19.15 9.25
N VAL A 283 -8.32 -17.98 8.79
CA VAL A 283 -7.88 -17.40 7.51
C VAL A 283 -6.75 -16.42 7.79
N SER A 284 -5.53 -16.78 7.40
CA SER A 284 -4.35 -16.00 7.76
C SER A 284 -3.21 -16.23 6.76
N ASP A 285 -2.12 -15.48 6.90
CA ASP A 285 -0.88 -15.68 6.16
C ASP A 285 0.04 -16.64 6.94
N ARG A 286 0.15 -17.89 6.45
CA ARG A 286 0.94 -18.95 7.08
C ARG A 286 2.41 -18.58 7.25
N ALA A 287 3.01 -17.91 6.25
CA ALA A 287 4.43 -17.56 6.31
C ALA A 287 4.70 -16.51 7.39
N LYS A 288 3.86 -15.47 7.48
CA LYS A 288 3.98 -14.44 8.53
C LYS A 288 3.69 -14.99 9.91
N LEU A 289 2.66 -15.85 10.03
CA LEU A 289 2.36 -16.53 11.28
C LEU A 289 3.54 -17.40 11.75
N THR A 290 4.18 -18.10 10.82
CA THR A 290 5.37 -18.92 11.13
C THR A 290 6.52 -18.05 11.65
N ILE A 291 6.79 -16.90 11.03
CA ILE A 291 7.82 -15.96 11.50
C ILE A 291 7.52 -15.47 12.92
N VAL A 292 6.26 -15.13 13.21
CA VAL A 292 5.83 -14.67 14.55
C VAL A 292 6.09 -15.75 15.60
N LEU A 293 5.60 -16.98 15.38
CA LEU A 293 5.74 -18.05 16.34
C LEU A 293 7.19 -18.49 16.51
N GLN A 294 7.97 -18.58 15.42
CA GLN A 294 9.39 -18.88 15.48
C GLN A 294 10.19 -17.86 16.29
N ASN A 295 9.93 -16.55 16.11
CA ASN A 295 10.59 -15.52 16.90
C ASN A 295 10.27 -15.65 18.39
N LEU A 296 9.03 -15.93 18.74
CA LEU A 296 8.62 -16.10 20.16
C LEU A 296 9.22 -17.36 20.76
N ILE A 297 9.15 -18.50 20.08
CA ILE A 297 9.68 -19.78 20.56
C ILE A 297 11.21 -19.73 20.67
N ASN A 298 11.90 -19.17 19.66
CA ASN A 298 13.34 -19.02 19.68
C ASN A 298 13.81 -18.09 20.79
N ASN A 299 13.05 -17.02 21.09
CA ASN A 299 13.34 -16.19 22.25
C ASN A 299 13.18 -16.97 23.56
N ALA A 300 12.12 -17.75 23.72
CA ALA A 300 11.93 -18.61 24.90
C ALA A 300 13.11 -19.60 25.09
N ILE A 301 13.54 -20.29 24.00
CA ILE A 301 14.68 -21.22 24.04
C ILE A 301 16.00 -20.48 24.35
N LYS A 302 16.17 -19.30 23.81
CA LYS A 302 17.38 -18.49 23.97
C LYS A 302 17.55 -18.02 25.41
N PHE A 303 16.48 -17.54 26.05
CA PHE A 303 16.52 -16.93 27.38
C PHE A 303 16.18 -17.90 28.50
N THR A 304 16.03 -19.20 28.21
CA THR A 304 15.88 -20.28 29.19
C THR A 304 17.07 -21.23 29.09
N ASP A 305 17.93 -21.23 30.08
CA ASP A 305 19.08 -22.14 30.13
C ASP A 305 18.69 -23.52 30.72
N GLN A 306 17.82 -23.52 31.71
CA GLN A 306 17.28 -24.72 32.38
C GLN A 306 15.81 -24.50 32.74
N GLY A 307 15.01 -25.55 32.67
CA GLY A 307 13.59 -25.50 33.00
C GLY A 307 12.69 -25.95 31.86
N SER A 308 11.57 -25.24 31.65
CA SER A 308 10.57 -25.64 30.67
C SER A 308 10.05 -24.47 29.82
N ILE A 309 9.67 -24.80 28.60
CA ILE A 309 8.95 -23.93 27.70
C ILE A 309 7.63 -24.61 27.35
N GLN A 310 6.52 -23.92 27.49
CA GLN A 310 5.20 -24.47 27.24
C GLN A 310 4.49 -23.62 26.18
N ILE A 311 3.96 -24.26 25.12
CA ILE A 311 3.17 -23.66 24.08
C ILE A 311 1.73 -24.15 24.23
N PHE A 312 0.82 -23.22 24.54
CA PHE A 312 -0.60 -23.49 24.68
C PHE A 312 -1.39 -22.81 23.59
N ALA A 313 -2.27 -23.54 22.91
CA ALA A 313 -3.24 -22.93 22.02
C ALA A 313 -4.66 -23.23 22.49
N ARG A 314 -5.47 -22.17 22.60
CA ARG A 314 -6.85 -22.28 23.09
C ARG A 314 -7.81 -21.38 22.29
N TRP A 315 -8.98 -21.90 22.07
CA TRP A 315 -10.08 -21.14 21.50
C TRP A 315 -10.71 -20.22 22.56
N ARG A 316 -10.93 -18.97 22.19
CA ARG A 316 -11.64 -17.98 23.00
C ARG A 316 -12.96 -17.60 22.34
N ALA A 317 -14.02 -18.32 22.68
CA ALA A 317 -15.36 -18.13 22.12
C ALA A 317 -15.91 -16.72 22.37
N ASP A 318 -15.57 -16.11 23.54
CA ASP A 318 -15.95 -14.75 23.91
C ASP A 318 -15.45 -13.68 22.94
N LYS A 319 -14.31 -13.93 22.30
CA LYS A 319 -13.64 -13.01 21.38
C LYS A 319 -13.61 -13.46 19.92
N LYS A 320 -14.15 -14.64 19.61
CA LYS A 320 -14.00 -15.28 18.30
C LYS A 320 -12.53 -15.27 17.84
N ALA A 321 -11.64 -15.70 18.72
CA ALA A 321 -10.20 -15.63 18.51
C ALA A 321 -9.48 -16.84 19.08
N VAL A 322 -8.34 -17.20 18.50
CA VAL A 322 -7.43 -18.19 19.08
C VAL A 322 -6.32 -17.46 19.83
N ALA A 323 -6.05 -17.87 21.06
CA ALA A 323 -4.91 -17.42 21.83
C ALA A 323 -3.83 -18.50 21.84
N ILE A 324 -2.59 -18.12 21.49
CA ILE A 324 -1.40 -18.97 21.56
C ILE A 324 -0.47 -18.34 22.60
N ASP A 325 -0.28 -19.03 23.71
CA ASP A 325 0.60 -18.62 24.80
C ASP A 325 1.93 -19.38 24.70
N ILE A 326 3.04 -18.64 24.71
CA ILE A 326 4.40 -19.17 24.83
C ILE A 326 4.90 -18.77 26.22
N VAL A 327 5.04 -19.76 27.10
CA VAL A 327 5.43 -19.61 28.51
C VAL A 327 6.83 -20.17 28.68
N ASP A 328 7.76 -19.37 29.17
CA ASP A 328 9.11 -19.81 29.54
C ASP A 328 9.38 -19.63 31.04
N THR A 329 10.29 -20.42 31.57
CA THR A 329 10.80 -20.33 32.95
C THR A 329 12.19 -19.68 32.98
N GLY A 330 12.50 -18.82 32.01
CA GLY A 330 13.80 -18.20 31.83
C GLY A 330 14.07 -17.02 32.76
N VAL A 331 15.01 -16.19 32.33
CA VAL A 331 15.47 -15.03 33.13
C VAL A 331 14.40 -13.98 33.40
N GLY A 332 13.31 -13.98 32.64
CA GLY A 332 12.25 -12.98 32.73
C GLY A 332 12.69 -11.60 32.22
N ILE A 333 11.77 -10.63 32.28
CA ILE A 333 11.93 -9.27 31.75
C ILE A 333 11.65 -8.26 32.86
N PRO A 334 12.55 -7.30 33.13
CA PRO A 334 12.31 -6.22 34.08
C PRO A 334 11.07 -5.40 33.71
N LYS A 335 10.31 -4.90 34.70
CA LYS A 335 9.09 -4.12 34.48
C LYS A 335 9.31 -2.90 33.61
N GLU A 336 10.45 -2.23 33.78
CA GLU A 336 10.84 -1.02 33.07
C GLU A 336 11.06 -1.30 31.56
N ALA A 337 11.45 -2.52 31.21
CA ALA A 337 11.70 -2.92 29.82
C ALA A 337 10.42 -3.38 29.09
N LEU A 338 9.36 -3.77 29.79
CA LEU A 338 8.14 -4.32 29.17
C LEU A 338 7.49 -3.37 28.15
N SER A 339 7.60 -2.07 28.37
CA SER A 339 7.04 -1.06 27.46
C SER A 339 7.85 -0.87 26.17
N ILE A 340 9.13 -1.24 26.17
CA ILE A 340 10.07 -0.95 25.07
C ILE A 340 10.59 -2.19 24.32
N ILE A 341 10.29 -3.41 24.81
CA ILE A 341 10.82 -4.64 24.18
C ILE A 341 10.33 -4.89 22.74
N PHE A 342 9.23 -4.23 22.34
CA PHE A 342 8.69 -4.29 20.99
C PHE A 342 9.23 -3.17 20.07
N ASP A 343 10.06 -2.25 20.58
CA ASP A 343 10.67 -1.20 19.81
C ASP A 343 11.87 -1.73 19.02
N LYS A 344 12.15 -1.11 17.86
CA LYS A 344 13.29 -1.46 17.00
C LYS A 344 14.61 -1.29 17.74
N PHE A 345 15.50 -2.27 17.63
CA PHE A 345 16.86 -2.25 18.20
C PHE A 345 16.91 -2.10 19.75
N ARG A 346 15.81 -2.38 20.45
CA ARG A 346 15.76 -2.36 21.91
C ARG A 346 16.03 -3.74 22.51
N GLN A 347 16.72 -3.73 23.64
CA GLN A 347 17.05 -4.91 24.45
C GLN A 347 16.80 -4.59 25.92
N ALA A 348 16.33 -5.57 26.67
CA ALA A 348 15.94 -5.36 28.07
C ALA A 348 17.12 -5.04 29.00
N ASP A 349 18.35 -5.51 28.67
CA ASP A 349 19.54 -5.26 29.52
C ASP A 349 20.86 -5.42 28.73
N SER A 350 21.84 -4.56 28.98
CA SER A 350 23.19 -4.63 28.38
C SER A 350 24.09 -5.71 29.01
N SER A 351 23.75 -6.25 30.16
CA SER A 351 24.53 -7.27 30.88
C SER A 351 24.22 -8.70 30.40
N SER A 352 22.95 -9.00 30.07
CA SER A 352 22.53 -10.29 29.52
C SER A 352 22.92 -10.47 28.05
N THR A 353 23.22 -9.39 27.33
CA THR A 353 23.62 -9.39 25.90
C THR A 353 25.00 -10.01 25.67
N ARG A 354 25.88 -10.04 26.66
CA ARG A 354 27.21 -10.72 26.54
C ARG A 354 27.08 -12.23 26.41
N VAL A 355 25.99 -12.84 26.94
CA VAL A 355 25.79 -14.29 26.94
C VAL A 355 24.80 -14.71 25.83
N HIS A 356 23.74 -13.93 25.59
CA HIS A 356 22.60 -14.31 24.73
C HIS A 356 22.38 -13.36 23.54
N GLY A 357 23.37 -12.74 22.98
CA GLY A 357 23.35 -11.74 21.92
C GLY A 357 22.15 -11.76 20.96
N GLY A 358 21.77 -10.59 20.43
CA GLY A 358 20.67 -10.43 19.46
C GLY A 358 20.61 -9.00 19.00
N VAL A 359 19.81 -8.69 17.99
CA VAL A 359 19.78 -7.36 17.36
C VAL A 359 18.63 -6.49 17.89
N GLY A 360 17.69 -7.09 18.63
CA GLY A 360 16.49 -6.37 19.12
C GLY A 360 15.46 -6.11 18.04
N LEU A 361 15.43 -6.91 16.97
CA LEU A 361 14.44 -6.80 15.88
C LEU A 361 13.33 -7.84 15.97
N GLY A 362 13.57 -9.01 16.57
CA GLY A 362 12.63 -10.15 16.57
C GLY A 362 11.27 -9.81 17.17
N LEU A 363 11.22 -9.17 18.35
CA LEU A 363 9.95 -8.78 18.96
C LEU A 363 9.25 -7.64 18.22
N HIS A 364 9.99 -6.74 17.59
CA HIS A 364 9.41 -5.72 16.74
C HIS A 364 8.70 -6.35 15.52
N ILE A 365 9.34 -7.32 14.87
CA ILE A 365 8.76 -8.10 13.76
C ILE A 365 7.50 -8.84 14.23
N VAL A 366 7.55 -9.46 15.41
CA VAL A 366 6.37 -10.11 16.04
C VAL A 366 5.21 -9.12 16.15
N LYS A 367 5.44 -7.93 16.69
CA LYS A 367 4.40 -6.91 16.86
C LYS A 367 3.78 -6.52 15.53
N VAL A 368 4.60 -6.14 14.56
CA VAL A 368 4.13 -5.65 13.26
C VAL A 368 3.39 -6.74 12.49
N PHE A 369 3.95 -7.96 12.39
CA PHE A 369 3.26 -9.03 11.69
C PHE A 369 1.98 -9.46 12.41
N THR A 370 1.94 -9.44 13.73
CA THR A 370 0.71 -9.71 14.48
C THR A 370 -0.38 -8.67 14.15
N GLU A 371 -0.03 -7.38 14.08
CA GLU A 371 -0.96 -6.30 13.72
C GLU A 371 -1.46 -6.47 12.27
N ILE A 372 -0.58 -6.84 11.33
CA ILE A 372 -0.93 -7.13 9.93
C ILE A 372 -1.88 -8.33 9.81
N LEU A 373 -1.67 -9.36 10.62
CA LEU A 373 -2.55 -10.54 10.69
C LEU A 373 -3.89 -10.24 11.40
N GLY A 374 -4.14 -8.98 11.80
CA GLY A 374 -5.35 -8.57 12.52
C GLY A 374 -5.40 -9.05 13.96
N GLY A 375 -4.27 -9.52 14.51
CA GLY A 375 -4.15 -10.04 15.85
C GLY A 375 -3.63 -9.04 16.89
N THR A 376 -3.35 -9.53 18.08
CA THR A 376 -2.71 -8.76 19.16
C THR A 376 -1.67 -9.59 19.87
N ILE A 377 -0.58 -8.97 20.32
CA ILE A 377 0.47 -9.58 21.14
C ILE A 377 0.50 -8.91 22.51
N ALA A 378 0.56 -9.72 23.56
CA ALA A 378 0.70 -9.26 24.93
C ALA A 378 1.84 -10.01 25.62
N VAL A 379 2.44 -9.38 26.63
CA VAL A 379 3.50 -9.98 27.45
C VAL A 379 3.21 -9.82 28.94
N LYS A 380 3.48 -10.88 29.70
CA LYS A 380 3.54 -10.85 31.15
C LYS A 380 4.86 -11.49 31.57
N SER A 381 5.65 -10.80 32.37
CA SER A 381 6.95 -11.33 32.82
C SER A 381 7.31 -10.79 34.18
N GLU A 382 8.07 -11.57 34.87
CA GLU A 382 8.70 -11.18 36.14
C GLU A 382 10.15 -11.66 36.14
N LEU A 383 11.05 -10.79 36.54
CA LEU A 383 12.49 -11.10 36.57
C LEU A 383 12.78 -12.37 37.39
N HIS A 384 13.56 -13.29 36.83
CA HIS A 384 13.92 -14.61 37.39
C HIS A 384 12.75 -15.59 37.55
N LYS A 385 11.56 -15.30 36.99
CA LYS A 385 10.41 -16.23 37.00
C LYS A 385 9.98 -16.66 35.59
N GLY A 386 10.49 -15.99 34.59
CA GLY A 386 10.17 -16.27 33.21
C GLY A 386 9.16 -15.29 32.60
N SER A 387 8.72 -15.59 31.36
CA SER A 387 7.82 -14.74 30.60
C SER A 387 6.67 -15.55 29.98
N THR A 388 5.58 -14.86 29.71
CA THR A 388 4.44 -15.39 28.95
C THR A 388 4.12 -14.39 27.84
N PHE A 389 4.31 -14.81 26.59
CA PHE A 389 3.86 -14.09 25.42
C PHE A 389 2.55 -14.68 24.93
N THR A 390 1.53 -13.84 24.77
CA THR A 390 0.19 -14.24 24.32
C THR A 390 -0.08 -13.64 22.95
N LEU A 391 -0.08 -14.45 21.92
CA LEU A 391 -0.53 -14.10 20.57
C LEU A 391 -2.03 -14.39 20.45
N THR A 392 -2.83 -13.42 20.05
CA THR A 392 -4.27 -13.59 19.80
C THR A 392 -4.57 -13.30 18.35
N LEU A 393 -5.21 -14.24 17.66
CA LEU A 393 -5.55 -14.15 16.23
C LEU A 393 -7.06 -14.25 16.04
N PRO A 394 -7.68 -13.45 15.16
CA PRO A 394 -9.09 -13.58 14.81
C PRO A 394 -9.33 -14.89 14.03
N VAL A 395 -10.58 -15.36 14.06
CA VAL A 395 -11.06 -16.56 13.35
C VAL A 395 -12.11 -16.15 12.33
#